data_628868f4d055e9a391749813ad00645a
#
_entry.id   628868f4d055e9a391749813ad00645a
#
_cell.length_a   1.000
_cell.length_b   1.000
_cell.length_c   1.000
_cell.angle_alpha   90.00
_cell.angle_beta   90.00
_cell.angle_gamma   90.00
#
_symmetry.space_group_name_H-M   'P 1'
#
loop_
_entity.id
_entity.type
_entity.pdbx_description
1 polymer ?
#
loop_
_entity_poly.entity_id
_entity_poly.type
_entity_poly.pdbx_seq_one_letter_code
_entity_poly.pdbx_strand_id
1 'polypeptide(L)'
;DSFDLETDGPASGARDLLEDPADAPVVKLVNGLLRQAVRAAASDLHLEPHEGGLKARMRVDGTMTEVFDRRDVPARRVAARIKVMAGLDIAETRLPQDGRIGLRFGGRAIDLRLSTLPGAHGERVVMRLLDRTQGLVALDRLGLDPEQSARLRALAAQPNGVILATGPTGSGKTTTLYSLLKLAERRERTILTIEDPVEYDLPGVSQTQVNPAIGLTFAQGLRSILRQDPDVILVGEIRDGETAQVALEAALTGHLVFSSLHTNSALGALVRLRELGVEPYLIAATLRGVLAQRLVRRLCPVCAGTRPATPAEAAHTGTATVPQARGCPACDGTGHQGRVGVFDILEVGPALRAAIEAGAGEVALAATVGGAGNGLMAAAWARVAAGETTPEELARVLGADLKALL
;
A
#
# COMPACT_ATOMS: atom_id res chain seq x y z
N ASP A 1 0.05 16.53 26.81
CA ASP A 1 0.61 15.45 26.00
C ASP A 1 2.03 15.82 25.62
N SER A 2 3.00 15.26 26.35
CA SER A 2 4.43 15.48 26.12
C SER A 2 4.84 14.80 24.81
N PHE A 3 5.48 15.58 23.96
CA PHE A 3 6.09 15.13 22.72
C PHE A 3 7.58 14.92 23.03
N ASP A 4 7.99 13.69 23.28
CA ASP A 4 9.39 13.34 23.42
C ASP A 4 9.91 12.85 22.07
N LEU A 5 10.80 13.65 21.48
CA LEU A 5 11.63 13.25 20.35
C LEU A 5 12.79 12.41 20.91
N GLU A 6 12.56 11.13 21.12
CA GLU A 6 13.67 10.18 21.29
C GLU A 6 14.14 9.76 19.91
N THR A 7 15.24 10.33 19.45
CA THR A 7 15.96 9.86 18.27
C THR A 7 16.87 8.71 18.69
N ASP A 8 16.56 7.49 18.31
CA ASP A 8 17.50 6.36 18.38
C ASP A 8 18.57 6.56 17.29
N GLY A 9 19.72 7.13 17.66
CA GLY A 9 20.88 7.26 16.78
C GLY A 9 22.03 8.07 17.42
N PRO A 10 23.30 7.80 17.06
CA PRO A 10 24.46 8.42 17.69
C PRO A 10 24.67 9.84 17.15
N ALA A 11 24.12 10.84 17.81
CA ALA A 11 24.35 12.24 17.48
C ALA A 11 24.68 13.06 18.73
N SER A 12 25.85 12.83 19.29
CA SER A 12 26.39 13.70 20.34
C SER A 12 26.97 15.03 19.82
N GLY A 13 26.98 15.27 18.49
CA GLY A 13 27.52 16.48 17.88
C GLY A 13 26.50 17.46 17.29
N ALA A 14 25.25 17.04 17.12
CA ALA A 14 24.22 17.85 16.45
C ALA A 14 23.40 18.76 17.40
N ARG A 15 23.56 18.62 18.71
CA ARG A 15 22.78 19.40 19.69
C ARG A 15 23.12 20.91 19.68
N ASP A 16 24.37 21.26 19.49
CA ASP A 16 24.81 22.67 19.55
C ASP A 16 24.35 23.54 18.36
N LEU A 17 24.02 22.94 17.21
CA LEU A 17 23.51 23.67 16.03
C LEU A 17 22.00 23.94 16.10
N LEU A 18 21.29 23.41 17.09
CA LEU A 18 19.82 23.42 17.19
C LEU A 18 19.31 24.40 18.26
N GLU A 19 20.17 25.05 19.00
CA GLU A 19 19.81 25.97 20.09
C GLU A 19 19.79 27.46 19.69
N ASP A 20 19.89 27.77 18.38
CA ASP A 20 19.69 29.14 17.93
C ASP A 20 18.24 29.56 18.20
N PRO A 21 18.01 30.59 19.06
CA PRO A 21 16.66 31.14 19.30
C PRO A 21 15.93 31.55 18.02
N ALA A 22 16.67 31.86 16.95
CA ALA A 22 16.12 32.18 15.63
C ALA A 22 15.47 30.97 14.93
N ASP A 23 15.79 29.72 15.30
CA ASP A 23 15.21 28.51 14.73
C ASP A 23 14.01 27.96 15.51
N ALA A 24 13.74 28.49 16.71
CA ALA A 24 12.58 28.08 17.51
C ALA A 24 11.23 28.10 16.75
N PRO A 25 10.94 29.07 15.85
CA PRO A 25 9.71 29.06 15.05
C PRO A 25 9.67 27.89 14.04
N VAL A 26 10.82 27.57 13.40
CA VAL A 26 10.95 26.46 12.43
C VAL A 26 10.79 25.12 13.12
N VAL A 27 11.41 24.94 14.29
CA VAL A 27 11.27 23.73 15.11
C VAL A 27 9.82 23.51 15.53
N LYS A 28 9.14 24.57 16.01
CA LYS A 28 7.71 24.52 16.36
C LYS A 28 6.83 24.16 15.16
N LEU A 29 7.13 24.72 13.98
CA LEU A 29 6.40 24.46 12.75
C LEU A 29 6.55 22.99 12.33
N VAL A 30 7.78 22.48 12.23
CA VAL A 30 8.05 21.08 11.84
C VAL A 30 7.38 20.12 12.83
N ASN A 31 7.55 20.32 14.13
CA ASN A 31 6.92 19.50 15.15
C ASN A 31 5.39 19.57 15.10
N GLY A 32 4.83 20.75 14.80
CA GLY A 32 3.40 20.95 14.61
C GLY A 32 2.85 20.17 13.43
N LEU A 33 3.54 20.21 12.28
CA LEU A 33 3.20 19.46 11.07
C LEU A 33 3.25 17.96 11.30
N LEU A 34 4.30 17.46 11.95
CA LEU A 34 4.42 16.03 12.26
C LEU A 34 3.29 15.55 13.19
N ARG A 35 2.98 16.33 14.24
CA ARG A 35 1.83 16.05 15.11
C ARG A 35 0.50 16.02 14.36
N GLN A 36 0.28 16.99 13.49
CA GLN A 36 -0.93 17.06 12.68
C GLN A 36 -1.02 15.87 11.72
N ALA A 37 0.09 15.49 11.06
CA ALA A 37 0.15 14.33 10.18
C ALA A 37 -0.19 13.03 10.92
N VAL A 38 0.38 12.80 12.11
CA VAL A 38 0.09 11.62 12.92
C VAL A 38 -1.36 11.60 13.40
N ARG A 39 -1.91 12.73 13.84
CA ARG A 39 -3.33 12.83 14.26
C ARG A 39 -4.30 12.59 13.13
N ALA A 40 -3.99 13.09 11.93
CA ALA A 40 -4.79 12.89 10.73
C ALA A 40 -4.62 11.50 10.11
N ALA A 41 -3.77 10.64 10.68
CA ALA A 41 -3.37 9.35 10.11
C ALA A 41 -2.90 9.50 8.65
N ALA A 42 -2.16 10.57 8.36
CA ALA A 42 -1.60 10.82 7.06
C ALA A 42 -0.56 9.75 6.68
N SER A 43 -0.59 9.28 5.45
CA SER A 43 0.43 8.36 4.92
C SER A 43 1.70 9.09 4.50
N ASP A 44 1.56 10.33 4.00
CA ASP A 44 2.67 11.12 3.51
C ASP A 44 2.48 12.60 3.88
N LEU A 45 3.58 13.29 4.22
CA LEU A 45 3.67 14.73 4.38
C LEU A 45 4.61 15.28 3.30
N HIS A 46 4.13 16.23 2.51
CA HIS A 46 4.86 16.88 1.43
C HIS A 46 5.12 18.33 1.79
N LEU A 47 6.38 18.74 1.67
CA LEU A 47 6.82 20.11 1.81
C LEU A 47 7.38 20.56 0.47
N GLU A 48 6.72 21.55 -0.13
CA GLU A 48 6.95 21.99 -1.50
C GLU A 48 7.35 23.47 -1.52
N PRO A 49 8.66 23.77 -1.69
CA PRO A 49 9.12 25.14 -1.87
C PRO A 49 8.55 25.76 -3.15
N HIS A 50 8.17 27.01 -3.08
CA HIS A 50 7.77 27.81 -4.24
C HIS A 50 8.36 29.22 -4.14
N GLU A 51 8.08 30.08 -5.11
CA GLU A 51 8.57 31.45 -5.13
C GLU A 51 8.08 32.19 -3.88
N GLY A 52 9.03 32.47 -2.98
CA GLY A 52 8.81 33.24 -1.75
C GLY A 52 8.23 32.47 -0.57
N GLY A 53 8.08 31.11 -0.63
CA GLY A 53 7.48 30.42 0.51
C GLY A 53 7.52 28.90 0.49
N LEU A 54 6.62 28.32 1.27
CA LEU A 54 6.48 26.88 1.43
C LEU A 54 5.00 26.49 1.45
N LYS A 55 4.68 25.46 0.64
CA LYS A 55 3.39 24.75 0.69
C LYS A 55 3.57 23.42 1.41
N ALA A 56 2.69 23.13 2.39
CA ALA A 56 2.61 21.84 3.05
C ALA A 56 1.31 21.15 2.68
N ARG A 57 1.41 19.86 2.26
CA ARG A 57 0.28 19.00 1.95
C ARG A 57 0.43 17.65 2.63
N MET A 58 -0.67 17.04 3.01
CA MET A 58 -0.73 15.71 3.59
C MET A 58 -1.55 14.79 2.71
N ARG A 59 -1.16 13.51 2.63
CA ARG A 59 -1.98 12.49 2.03
C ARG A 59 -2.75 11.77 3.13
N VAL A 60 -4.07 11.99 3.16
CA VAL A 60 -4.98 11.33 4.10
C VAL A 60 -5.96 10.48 3.30
N ASP A 61 -6.10 9.21 3.67
CA ASP A 61 -6.96 8.25 2.96
C ASP A 61 -6.76 8.24 1.43
N GLY A 62 -5.50 8.37 0.99
CA GLY A 62 -5.12 8.38 -0.42
C GLY A 62 -5.33 9.71 -1.16
N THR A 63 -5.90 10.73 -0.50
CA THR A 63 -6.17 12.05 -1.10
C THR A 63 -5.21 13.09 -0.54
N MET A 64 -4.69 13.96 -1.43
CA MET A 64 -3.85 15.09 -1.02
C MET A 64 -4.71 16.23 -0.48
N THR A 65 -4.40 16.67 0.73
CA THR A 65 -5.04 17.81 1.39
C THR A 65 -3.98 18.88 1.67
N GLU A 66 -4.28 20.12 1.36
CA GLU A 66 -3.43 21.26 1.70
C GLU A 66 -3.54 21.58 3.19
N VAL A 67 -2.39 21.73 3.84
CA VAL A 67 -2.30 22.14 5.25
C VAL A 67 -2.11 23.63 5.35
N PHE A 68 -1.17 24.17 4.56
CA PHE A 68 -0.98 25.60 4.37
C PHE A 68 -0.20 25.89 3.08
N ASP A 69 -0.33 27.14 2.61
CA ASP A 69 0.51 27.76 1.60
C ASP A 69 0.93 29.14 2.14
N ARG A 70 2.20 29.31 2.51
CA ARG A 70 2.66 30.49 3.26
C ARG A 70 3.97 31.04 2.69
N ARG A 71 3.99 32.37 2.48
CA ARG A 71 5.18 33.08 1.99
C ARG A 71 6.18 33.45 3.07
N ASP A 72 5.75 33.50 4.34
CA ASP A 72 6.59 33.87 5.48
C ASP A 72 7.42 32.70 6.03
N VAL A 73 7.26 31.50 5.48
CA VAL A 73 7.96 30.29 5.95
C VAL A 73 9.28 30.10 5.18
N PRO A 74 10.42 30.08 5.87
CA PRO A 74 11.73 29.90 5.24
C PRO A 74 11.97 28.45 4.83
N ALA A 75 11.57 28.09 3.60
CA ALA A 75 11.60 26.72 3.09
C ALA A 75 12.97 26.03 3.28
N ARG A 76 14.09 26.73 3.03
CA ARG A 76 15.44 26.19 3.20
C ARG A 76 15.74 25.80 4.66
N ARG A 77 15.30 26.59 5.65
CA ARG A 77 15.50 26.30 7.06
C ARG A 77 14.64 25.10 7.50
N VAL A 78 13.42 25.00 6.96
CA VAL A 78 12.55 23.83 7.22
C VAL A 78 13.20 22.55 6.69
N ALA A 79 13.69 22.56 5.44
CA ALA A 79 14.39 21.42 4.86
C ALA A 79 15.65 21.04 5.65
N ALA A 80 16.47 22.04 6.01
CA ALA A 80 17.68 21.84 6.83
C ALA A 80 17.35 21.18 8.19
N ARG A 81 16.30 21.67 8.88
CA ARG A 81 15.84 21.08 10.15
C ARG A 81 15.47 19.60 9.99
N ILE A 82 14.74 19.26 8.95
CA ILE A 82 14.31 17.87 8.68
C ILE A 82 15.51 17.00 8.32
N LYS A 83 16.47 17.52 7.54
CA LYS A 83 17.72 16.81 7.23
C LYS A 83 18.52 16.50 8.48
N VAL A 84 18.65 17.44 9.40
CA VAL A 84 19.30 17.23 10.70
C VAL A 84 18.62 16.12 11.49
N MET A 85 17.28 16.12 11.55
CA MET A 85 16.51 15.07 12.23
C MET A 85 16.73 13.68 11.63
N ALA A 86 17.02 13.61 10.33
CA ALA A 86 17.26 12.37 9.58
C ALA A 86 18.75 11.99 9.49
N GLY A 87 19.67 12.79 10.04
CA GLY A 87 21.11 12.57 9.93
C GLY A 87 21.68 12.75 8.53
N LEU A 88 21.01 13.60 7.69
CA LEU A 88 21.43 13.88 6.32
C LEU A 88 22.38 15.07 6.24
N ASP A 89 23.12 15.16 5.12
CA ASP A 89 24.02 16.28 4.87
C ASP A 89 23.23 17.55 4.53
N ILE A 90 23.29 18.54 5.41
CA ILE A 90 22.62 19.84 5.23
C ILE A 90 23.34 20.76 4.23
N ALA A 91 24.61 20.54 3.98
CA ALA A 91 25.39 21.33 3.03
C ALA A 91 25.15 20.91 1.57
N GLU A 92 24.84 19.63 1.34
CA GLU A 92 24.51 19.12 0.02
C GLU A 92 23.06 19.36 -0.34
N THR A 93 22.79 20.29 -1.27
CA THR A 93 21.44 20.67 -1.70
C THR A 93 21.19 20.42 -3.19
N ARG A 94 22.15 19.83 -3.90
CA ARG A 94 22.13 19.59 -5.35
C ARG A 94 21.77 18.15 -5.71
N LEU A 95 21.92 17.23 -4.76
CA LEU A 95 21.66 15.81 -4.93
C LEU A 95 20.48 15.36 -4.06
N PRO A 96 19.65 14.43 -4.55
CA PRO A 96 18.64 13.78 -3.73
C PRO A 96 19.27 13.05 -2.55
N GLN A 97 18.61 13.04 -1.41
CA GLN A 97 19.02 12.28 -0.22
C GLN A 97 17.80 11.57 0.37
N ASP A 98 18.04 10.35 0.85
CA ASP A 98 17.05 9.55 1.55
C ASP A 98 17.51 9.30 2.99
N GLY A 99 16.55 9.33 3.92
CA GLY A 99 16.84 9.15 5.35
C GLY A 99 15.66 8.59 6.12
N ARG A 100 15.86 8.40 7.42
CA ARG A 100 14.83 7.91 8.34
C ARG A 100 14.84 8.72 9.62
N ILE A 101 13.65 8.90 10.21
CA ILE A 101 13.46 9.57 11.49
C ILE A 101 12.54 8.68 12.34
N GLY A 102 13.00 8.23 13.50
CA GLY A 102 12.16 7.57 14.50
C GLY A 102 11.49 8.61 15.39
N LEU A 103 10.17 8.51 15.58
CA LEU A 103 9.41 9.37 16.46
C LEU A 103 8.59 8.55 17.45
N ARG A 104 8.39 9.07 18.66
CA ARG A 104 7.35 8.57 19.59
C ARG A 104 6.28 9.63 19.77
N PHE A 105 5.02 9.22 19.57
CA PHE A 105 3.87 10.11 19.75
C PHE A 105 2.74 9.38 20.48
N GLY A 106 2.42 9.83 21.70
CA GLY A 106 1.35 9.23 22.49
C GLY A 106 1.54 7.72 22.73
N GLY A 107 2.78 7.29 22.97
CA GLY A 107 3.15 5.87 23.17
C GLY A 107 3.27 5.05 21.88
N ARG A 108 3.00 5.65 20.71
CA ARG A 108 3.16 4.99 19.39
C ARG A 108 4.52 5.28 18.80
N ALA A 109 5.18 4.25 18.28
CA ALA A 109 6.43 4.38 17.53
C ALA A 109 6.10 4.61 16.05
N ILE A 110 6.50 5.77 15.53
CA ILE A 110 6.31 6.17 14.13
C ILE A 110 7.67 6.18 13.45
N ASP A 111 7.80 5.49 12.34
CA ASP A 111 8.96 5.54 11.45
C ASP A 111 8.65 6.47 10.27
N LEU A 112 9.49 7.49 10.07
CA LEU A 112 9.38 8.39 8.93
C LEU A 112 10.48 8.04 7.92
N ARG A 113 10.09 7.70 6.71
CA ARG A 113 11.00 7.61 5.58
C ARG A 113 10.99 8.94 4.84
N LEU A 114 12.14 9.54 4.73
CA LEU A 114 12.35 10.87 4.18
C LEU A 114 13.05 10.77 2.84
N SER A 115 12.56 11.51 1.85
CA SER A 115 13.29 11.78 0.60
C SER A 115 13.33 13.28 0.33
N THR A 116 14.51 13.78 -0.02
CA THR A 116 14.70 15.16 -0.48
C THR A 116 15.02 15.19 -1.97
N LEU A 117 14.48 16.16 -2.67
CA LEU A 117 14.71 16.36 -4.11
C LEU A 117 15.01 17.83 -4.38
N PRO A 118 16.16 18.17 -5.00
CA PRO A 118 16.47 19.53 -5.43
C PRO A 118 15.41 20.10 -6.36
N GLY A 119 14.99 21.34 -6.12
CA GLY A 119 14.04 22.06 -6.95
C GLY A 119 14.46 23.52 -7.17
N ALA A 120 13.79 24.23 -8.10
CA ALA A 120 14.12 25.59 -8.48
C ALA A 120 14.04 26.59 -7.31
N HIS A 121 13.17 26.35 -6.34
CA HIS A 121 12.94 27.22 -5.18
C HIS A 121 13.47 26.64 -3.86
N GLY A 122 14.20 25.54 -3.91
CA GLY A 122 14.74 24.82 -2.76
C GLY A 122 14.42 23.33 -2.80
N GLU A 123 14.86 22.60 -1.77
CA GLU A 123 14.63 21.15 -1.71
C GLU A 123 13.17 20.83 -1.36
N ARG A 124 12.52 20.07 -2.23
CA ARG A 124 11.25 19.42 -1.91
C ARG A 124 11.51 18.27 -0.94
N VAL A 125 10.68 18.14 0.07
CA VAL A 125 10.79 17.09 1.08
C VAL A 125 9.50 16.28 1.09
N VAL A 126 9.62 14.96 1.02
CA VAL A 126 8.51 14.02 1.20
C VAL A 126 8.83 13.10 2.36
N MET A 127 7.94 13.03 3.32
CA MET A 127 8.04 12.13 4.46
C MET A 127 6.88 11.15 4.44
N ARG A 128 7.18 9.85 4.36
CA ARG A 128 6.19 8.78 4.51
C ARG A 128 6.13 8.36 5.96
N LEU A 129 4.93 8.35 6.52
CA LEU A 129 4.68 7.98 7.91
C LEU A 129 4.30 6.49 7.98
N LEU A 130 5.05 5.74 8.78
CA LEU A 130 4.81 4.32 9.04
C LEU A 130 4.57 4.14 10.54
N ASP A 131 3.33 3.89 10.92
CA ASP A 131 2.99 3.59 12.32
C ASP A 131 3.31 2.12 12.61
N ARG A 132 4.42 1.87 13.30
CA ARG A 132 4.84 0.51 13.68
C ARG A 132 3.93 -0.13 14.73
N THR A 133 3.09 0.64 15.40
CA THR A 133 2.15 0.13 16.41
C THR A 133 0.82 -0.29 15.82
N GLN A 134 0.51 0.12 14.60
CA GLN A 134 -0.59 -0.44 13.84
C GLN A 134 -0.20 -1.86 13.40
N GLY A 135 -0.29 -2.80 14.35
CA GLY A 135 0.07 -4.19 14.13
C GLY A 135 -0.69 -4.82 12.97
N LEU A 136 -0.34 -6.07 12.68
CA LEU A 136 -1.00 -6.92 11.69
C LEU A 136 -2.52 -6.75 11.72
N VAL A 137 -3.07 -6.20 10.64
CA VAL A 137 -4.52 -6.14 10.46
C VAL A 137 -5.03 -7.58 10.30
N ALA A 138 -5.99 -7.98 11.12
CA ALA A 138 -6.61 -9.29 10.95
C ALA A 138 -7.38 -9.34 9.62
N LEU A 139 -7.39 -10.50 8.95
CA LEU A 139 -8.05 -10.69 7.66
C LEU A 139 -9.51 -10.18 7.67
N ASP A 140 -10.23 -10.43 8.76
CA ASP A 140 -11.64 -10.03 8.93
C ASP A 140 -11.83 -8.51 9.04
N ARG A 141 -10.76 -7.74 9.24
CA ARG A 141 -10.77 -6.27 9.30
C ARG A 141 -10.43 -5.59 7.97
N LEU A 142 -10.07 -6.35 6.95
CA LEU A 142 -9.74 -5.81 5.63
C LEU A 142 -10.98 -5.34 4.86
N GLY A 143 -12.17 -5.77 5.28
CA GLY A 143 -13.42 -5.50 4.58
C GLY A 143 -13.84 -6.61 3.61
N LEU A 144 -13.32 -7.81 3.76
CA LEU A 144 -13.78 -9.00 3.03
C LEU A 144 -15.17 -9.39 3.52
N ASP A 145 -16.02 -9.85 2.62
CA ASP A 145 -17.23 -10.56 3.01
C ASP A 145 -16.90 -11.98 3.53
N PRO A 146 -17.84 -12.69 4.18
CA PRO A 146 -17.58 -14.02 4.74
C PRO A 146 -17.13 -15.06 3.71
N GLU A 147 -17.66 -15.02 2.48
CA GLU A 147 -17.28 -15.94 1.41
C GLU A 147 -15.86 -15.64 0.92
N GLN A 148 -15.54 -14.37 0.64
CA GLN A 148 -14.21 -13.93 0.28
C GLN A 148 -13.17 -14.29 1.36
N SER A 149 -13.51 -14.08 2.63
CA SER A 149 -12.65 -14.46 3.75
C SER A 149 -12.40 -15.96 3.79
N ALA A 150 -13.43 -16.80 3.61
CA ALA A 150 -13.30 -18.25 3.56
C ALA A 150 -12.41 -18.71 2.39
N ARG A 151 -12.59 -18.14 1.20
CA ARG A 151 -11.79 -18.43 0.00
C ARG A 151 -10.31 -18.07 0.21
N LEU A 152 -10.00 -16.90 0.78
CA LEU A 152 -8.62 -16.52 1.07
C LEU A 152 -7.98 -17.40 2.14
N ARG A 153 -8.73 -17.81 3.16
CA ARG A 153 -8.25 -18.77 4.16
C ARG A 153 -7.94 -20.12 3.53
N ALA A 154 -8.79 -20.61 2.62
CA ALA A 154 -8.56 -21.86 1.88
C ALA A 154 -7.31 -21.78 0.99
N LEU A 155 -7.09 -20.66 0.31
CA LEU A 155 -5.88 -20.40 -0.47
C LEU A 155 -4.62 -20.39 0.42
N ALA A 156 -4.66 -19.69 1.56
CA ALA A 156 -3.53 -19.59 2.49
C ALA A 156 -3.21 -20.92 3.20
N ALA A 157 -4.17 -21.85 3.25
CA ALA A 157 -3.99 -23.19 3.81
C ALA A 157 -3.40 -24.20 2.82
N GLN A 158 -3.20 -23.83 1.54
CA GLN A 158 -2.61 -24.72 0.54
C GLN A 158 -1.20 -25.16 0.97
N PRO A 159 -0.82 -26.42 0.69
CA PRO A 159 0.52 -26.89 1.02
C PRO A 159 1.61 -26.24 0.15
N ASN A 160 1.29 -25.91 -1.08
CA ASN A 160 2.19 -25.30 -2.05
C ASN A 160 1.42 -24.51 -3.11
N GLY A 161 2.14 -23.71 -3.86
CA GLY A 161 1.60 -22.93 -4.97
C GLY A 161 1.88 -21.44 -4.82
N VAL A 162 1.44 -20.66 -5.79
CA VAL A 162 1.59 -19.20 -5.82
C VAL A 162 0.25 -18.53 -5.58
N ILE A 163 0.22 -17.58 -4.69
CA ILE A 163 -0.92 -16.68 -4.46
C ILE A 163 -0.45 -15.25 -4.70
N LEU A 164 -1.10 -14.55 -5.62
CA LEU A 164 -0.73 -13.20 -6.03
C LEU A 164 -1.74 -12.17 -5.56
N ALA A 165 -1.25 -11.07 -4.99
CA ALA A 165 -2.04 -9.86 -4.80
C ALA A 165 -1.71 -8.86 -5.91
N THR A 166 -2.72 -8.27 -6.55
CA THR A 166 -2.51 -7.27 -7.59
C THR A 166 -3.31 -6.00 -7.39
N GLY A 167 -2.79 -4.92 -7.93
CA GLY A 167 -3.38 -3.58 -7.84
C GLY A 167 -2.30 -2.49 -7.88
N PRO A 168 -2.70 -1.22 -8.02
CA PRO A 168 -1.77 -0.09 -7.99
C PRO A 168 -1.09 0.07 -6.65
N THR A 169 -0.10 0.97 -6.60
CA THR A 169 0.52 1.38 -5.34
C THR A 169 -0.52 1.96 -4.39
N GLY A 170 -0.46 1.59 -3.12
CA GLY A 170 -1.42 2.04 -2.11
C GLY A 170 -2.76 1.32 -2.10
N SER A 171 -2.94 0.25 -2.88
CA SER A 171 -4.17 -0.58 -2.84
C SER A 171 -4.26 -1.52 -1.63
N GLY A 172 -3.24 -1.57 -0.77
CA GLY A 172 -3.22 -2.38 0.45
C GLY A 172 -2.69 -3.80 0.28
N LYS A 173 -1.99 -4.12 -0.83
CA LYS A 173 -1.46 -5.47 -1.11
C LYS A 173 -0.61 -6.02 0.03
N THR A 174 0.37 -5.26 0.50
CA THR A 174 1.26 -5.68 1.60
C THR A 174 0.48 -6.03 2.87
N THR A 175 -0.48 -5.18 3.25
CA THR A 175 -1.35 -5.42 4.41
C THR A 175 -2.11 -6.74 4.28
N THR A 176 -2.66 -7.02 3.09
CA THR A 176 -3.38 -8.26 2.83
C THR A 176 -2.44 -9.46 2.85
N LEU A 177 -1.29 -9.38 2.18
CA LEU A 177 -0.29 -10.45 2.19
C LEU A 177 0.23 -10.74 3.60
N TYR A 178 0.50 -9.73 4.40
CA TYR A 178 0.89 -9.90 5.80
C TYR A 178 -0.24 -10.54 6.64
N SER A 179 -1.50 -10.17 6.35
CA SER A 179 -2.65 -10.81 7.01
C SER A 179 -2.77 -12.29 6.65
N LEU A 180 -2.44 -12.67 5.41
CA LEU A 180 -2.39 -14.07 4.99
C LEU A 180 -1.23 -14.83 5.63
N LEU A 181 -0.03 -14.22 5.74
CA LEU A 181 1.09 -14.81 6.48
C LEU A 181 0.76 -15.06 7.96
N LYS A 182 -0.09 -14.20 8.55
CA LYS A 182 -0.56 -14.41 9.92
C LYS A 182 -1.38 -15.69 10.08
N LEU A 183 -2.09 -16.12 9.04
CA LEU A 183 -2.87 -17.36 9.04
C LEU A 183 -1.98 -18.60 8.91
N ALA A 184 -0.76 -18.45 8.39
CA ALA A 184 0.18 -19.56 8.31
C ALA A 184 0.55 -20.03 9.73
N GLU A 185 0.57 -21.33 9.93
CA GLU A 185 0.82 -21.94 11.24
C GLU A 185 2.31 -21.85 11.59
N ARG A 186 2.70 -20.79 12.30
CA ARG A 186 4.09 -20.42 12.59
C ARG A 186 4.83 -21.38 13.51
N ARG A 187 4.13 -22.25 14.22
CA ARG A 187 4.74 -23.28 15.09
C ARG A 187 5.31 -24.44 14.30
N GLU A 188 4.72 -24.71 13.14
CA GLU A 188 5.02 -25.88 12.32
C GLU A 188 5.60 -25.50 10.95
N ARG A 189 5.64 -24.21 10.61
CA ARG A 189 6.11 -23.71 9.30
C ARG A 189 7.17 -22.62 9.45
N THR A 190 8.24 -22.78 8.70
CA THR A 190 9.28 -21.78 8.53
C THR A 190 8.81 -20.72 7.50
N ILE A 191 8.68 -19.47 7.93
CA ILE A 191 8.21 -18.36 7.10
C ILE A 191 9.35 -17.37 6.88
N LEU A 192 9.73 -17.17 5.62
CA LEU A 192 10.75 -16.19 5.23
C LEU A 192 10.21 -15.19 4.22
N THR A 193 10.75 -13.97 4.25
CA THR A 193 10.37 -12.93 3.29
C THR A 193 11.58 -12.27 2.64
N ILE A 194 11.39 -11.74 1.43
CA ILE A 194 12.29 -10.80 0.75
C ILE A 194 11.47 -9.60 0.28
N GLU A 195 11.81 -8.40 0.72
CA GLU A 195 10.97 -7.21 0.60
C GLU A 195 11.77 -5.95 0.23
N ASP A 196 11.11 -4.95 -0.36
CA ASP A 196 11.73 -3.68 -0.76
C ASP A 196 10.78 -2.49 -0.49
N PRO A 197 10.86 -1.91 0.71
CA PRO A 197 11.50 -2.40 1.92
C PRO A 197 10.56 -3.24 2.82
N VAL A 198 11.06 -3.78 3.92
CA VAL A 198 10.22 -4.31 5.00
C VAL A 198 9.38 -3.17 5.59
N GLU A 199 8.04 -3.33 5.60
CA GLU A 199 7.14 -2.27 6.07
C GLU A 199 7.07 -2.21 7.60
N TYR A 200 6.93 -3.35 8.26
CA TYR A 200 6.99 -3.49 9.72
C TYR A 200 7.35 -4.91 10.11
N ASP A 201 7.87 -5.07 11.32
CA ASP A 201 8.33 -6.34 11.85
C ASP A 201 7.16 -7.32 12.09
N LEU A 202 7.31 -8.55 11.61
CA LEU A 202 6.35 -9.63 11.79
C LEU A 202 6.89 -10.64 12.80
N PRO A 203 6.36 -10.71 14.03
CA PRO A 203 6.85 -11.67 15.01
C PRO A 203 6.77 -13.11 14.50
N GLY A 204 7.88 -13.83 14.55
CA GLY A 204 8.00 -15.23 14.10
C GLY A 204 8.16 -15.41 12.59
N VAL A 205 8.52 -14.33 11.87
CA VAL A 205 8.85 -14.35 10.44
C VAL A 205 10.27 -13.81 10.26
N SER A 206 11.09 -14.49 9.47
CA SER A 206 12.42 -13.99 9.11
C SER A 206 12.30 -13.09 7.88
N GLN A 207 12.43 -11.79 8.09
CA GLN A 207 12.26 -10.79 7.03
C GLN A 207 13.62 -10.29 6.55
N THR A 208 13.83 -10.37 5.22
CA THR A 208 15.04 -9.87 4.57
C THR A 208 14.68 -8.68 3.70
N GLN A 209 15.44 -7.60 3.79
CA GLN A 209 15.27 -6.45 2.92
C GLN A 209 16.27 -6.48 1.76
N VAL A 210 15.80 -6.19 0.53
CA VAL A 210 16.66 -5.99 -0.65
C VAL A 210 17.68 -4.90 -0.38
N ASN A 211 18.89 -5.10 -0.89
CA ASN A 211 19.96 -4.11 -0.83
C ASN A 211 20.76 -4.14 -2.15
N PRO A 212 20.33 -3.36 -3.16
CA PRO A 212 20.98 -3.35 -4.47
C PRO A 212 22.45 -2.93 -4.43
N ALA A 213 22.85 -2.11 -3.43
CA ALA A 213 24.21 -1.63 -3.31
C ALA A 213 25.24 -2.76 -3.08
N ILE A 214 24.79 -3.88 -2.50
CA ILE A 214 25.62 -5.09 -2.29
C ILE A 214 25.18 -6.26 -3.18
N GLY A 215 24.32 -6.00 -4.19
CA GLY A 215 23.82 -7.01 -5.11
C GLY A 215 22.71 -7.90 -4.57
N LEU A 216 22.16 -7.64 -3.37
CA LEU A 216 21.03 -8.41 -2.82
C LEU A 216 19.72 -7.95 -3.49
N THR A 217 19.38 -8.58 -4.62
CA THR A 217 18.14 -8.38 -5.37
C THR A 217 17.04 -9.32 -4.89
N PHE A 218 15.80 -9.14 -5.38
CA PHE A 218 14.70 -10.09 -5.11
C PHE A 218 15.05 -11.52 -5.54
N ALA A 219 15.54 -11.70 -6.77
CA ALA A 219 15.89 -13.02 -7.30
C ALA A 219 17.02 -13.68 -6.49
N GLN A 220 18.08 -12.93 -6.15
CA GLN A 220 19.18 -13.46 -5.37
C GLN A 220 18.77 -13.79 -3.94
N GLY A 221 18.01 -12.91 -3.29
CA GLY A 221 17.46 -13.16 -1.95
C GLY A 221 16.56 -14.38 -1.93
N LEU A 222 15.67 -14.54 -2.91
CA LEU A 222 14.78 -15.70 -3.02
C LEU A 222 15.57 -17.01 -3.20
N ARG A 223 16.58 -17.04 -4.07
CA ARG A 223 17.47 -18.22 -4.20
C ARG A 223 18.18 -18.57 -2.89
N SER A 224 18.51 -17.57 -2.08
CA SER A 224 19.12 -17.80 -0.77
C SER A 224 18.12 -18.34 0.24
N ILE A 225 16.89 -17.82 0.24
CA ILE A 225 15.77 -18.26 1.06
C ILE A 225 15.49 -19.76 0.81
N LEU A 226 15.48 -20.22 -0.44
CA LEU A 226 15.24 -21.61 -0.81
C LEU A 226 16.25 -22.61 -0.20
N ARG A 227 17.39 -22.15 0.31
CA ARG A 227 18.38 -22.97 1.02
C ARG A 227 18.25 -22.88 2.55
N GLN A 228 17.20 -22.23 3.06
CA GLN A 228 16.93 -22.03 4.49
C GLN A 228 15.74 -22.85 4.99
N ASP A 229 15.39 -23.93 4.28
CA ASP A 229 14.28 -24.84 4.62
C ASP A 229 12.94 -24.08 4.87
N PRO A 230 12.48 -23.25 3.90
CA PRO A 230 11.24 -22.53 4.05
C PRO A 230 10.03 -23.39 3.71
N ASP A 231 8.92 -23.22 4.42
CA ASP A 231 7.61 -23.74 4.03
C ASP A 231 6.79 -22.67 3.30
N VAL A 232 6.88 -21.42 3.77
CA VAL A 232 6.14 -20.29 3.25
C VAL A 232 7.10 -19.13 2.92
N ILE A 233 6.98 -18.60 1.74
CA ILE A 233 7.83 -17.52 1.24
C ILE A 233 6.95 -16.32 0.85
N LEU A 234 7.30 -15.11 1.29
CA LEU A 234 6.78 -13.87 0.73
C LEU A 234 7.86 -13.18 -0.11
N VAL A 235 7.59 -13.01 -1.39
CA VAL A 235 8.33 -12.12 -2.28
C VAL A 235 7.53 -10.82 -2.38
N GLY A 236 8.05 -9.71 -1.86
CA GLY A 236 7.31 -8.45 -1.74
C GLY A 236 6.61 -8.05 -3.03
N GLU A 237 7.33 -8.14 -4.16
CA GLU A 237 6.75 -7.95 -5.49
C GLU A 237 7.59 -8.64 -6.58
N ILE A 238 6.93 -8.97 -7.69
CA ILE A 238 7.57 -9.49 -8.91
C ILE A 238 7.62 -8.34 -9.93
N ARG A 239 8.85 -7.85 -10.22
CA ARG A 239 9.09 -6.78 -11.20
C ARG A 239 9.65 -7.29 -12.52
N ASP A 240 10.36 -8.40 -12.50
CA ASP A 240 11.13 -8.95 -13.60
C ASP A 240 10.93 -10.46 -13.79
N GLY A 241 11.36 -10.96 -14.96
CA GLY A 241 11.20 -12.36 -15.32
C GLY A 241 12.02 -13.32 -14.47
N GLU A 242 13.21 -12.90 -14.01
CA GLU A 242 14.07 -13.74 -13.18
C GLU A 242 13.41 -14.01 -11.83
N THR A 243 12.89 -12.98 -11.16
CA THR A 243 12.15 -13.11 -9.90
C THR A 243 10.88 -13.94 -10.09
N ALA A 244 10.13 -13.72 -11.20
CA ALA A 244 8.94 -14.48 -11.53
C ALA A 244 9.24 -15.98 -11.66
N GLN A 245 10.25 -16.31 -12.47
CA GLN A 245 10.66 -17.69 -12.72
C GLN A 245 11.02 -18.42 -11.42
N VAL A 246 11.91 -17.83 -10.61
CA VAL A 246 12.35 -18.44 -9.34
C VAL A 246 11.20 -18.62 -8.36
N ALA A 247 10.26 -17.65 -8.29
CA ALA A 247 9.09 -17.73 -7.40
C ALA A 247 8.15 -18.88 -7.80
N LEU A 248 7.89 -19.07 -9.10
CA LEU A 248 7.02 -20.15 -9.56
C LEU A 248 7.73 -21.51 -9.46
N GLU A 249 9.02 -21.60 -9.74
CA GLU A 249 9.81 -22.81 -9.54
C GLU A 249 9.83 -23.23 -8.05
N ALA A 250 9.96 -22.27 -7.12
CA ALA A 250 9.85 -22.54 -5.70
C ALA A 250 8.49 -23.19 -5.33
N ALA A 251 7.41 -22.68 -5.91
CA ALA A 251 6.09 -23.25 -5.71
C ALA A 251 5.94 -24.65 -6.33
N LEU A 252 6.57 -24.89 -7.47
CA LEU A 252 6.58 -26.19 -8.12
C LEU A 252 7.31 -27.26 -7.26
N THR A 253 8.36 -26.82 -6.55
CA THR A 253 9.15 -27.69 -5.66
C THR A 253 8.57 -27.87 -4.26
N GLY A 254 7.37 -27.34 -3.99
CA GLY A 254 6.63 -27.66 -2.77
C GLY A 254 6.40 -26.51 -1.79
N HIS A 255 6.85 -25.30 -2.10
CA HIS A 255 6.70 -24.14 -1.23
C HIS A 255 5.40 -23.37 -1.48
N LEU A 256 4.82 -22.78 -0.45
CA LEU A 256 3.73 -21.81 -0.60
C LEU A 256 4.32 -20.41 -0.77
N VAL A 257 4.11 -19.80 -1.92
CA VAL A 257 4.68 -18.50 -2.27
C VAL A 257 3.58 -17.44 -2.35
N PHE A 258 3.74 -16.38 -1.58
CA PHE A 258 2.95 -15.16 -1.69
C PHE A 258 3.75 -14.09 -2.41
N SER A 259 3.12 -13.35 -3.32
CA SER A 259 3.77 -12.18 -3.94
C SER A 259 2.77 -11.16 -4.43
N SER A 260 3.27 -10.05 -4.96
CA SER A 260 2.44 -9.02 -5.55
C SER A 260 2.88 -8.65 -6.97
N LEU A 261 1.90 -8.16 -7.74
CA LEU A 261 2.08 -7.60 -9.08
C LEU A 261 1.39 -6.22 -9.17
N HIS A 262 1.76 -5.44 -10.18
CA HIS A 262 1.11 -4.18 -10.50
C HIS A 262 0.26 -4.32 -11.77
N THR A 263 -0.90 -4.98 -11.67
CA THR A 263 -1.88 -5.07 -12.75
C THR A 263 -3.24 -4.57 -12.29
N ASN A 264 -4.12 -4.22 -13.23
CA ASN A 264 -5.41 -3.63 -12.92
C ASN A 264 -6.51 -4.66 -12.60
N SER A 265 -6.33 -5.92 -13.04
CA SER A 265 -7.27 -7.02 -12.84
C SER A 265 -6.56 -8.30 -12.42
N ALA A 266 -7.31 -9.27 -11.91
CA ALA A 266 -6.79 -10.58 -11.58
C ALA A 266 -6.34 -11.35 -12.84
N LEU A 267 -7.07 -11.26 -13.93
CA LEU A 267 -6.68 -11.85 -15.21
C LEU A 267 -5.45 -11.18 -15.81
N GLY A 268 -5.33 -9.85 -15.68
CA GLY A 268 -4.14 -9.11 -16.10
C GLY A 268 -2.85 -9.60 -15.43
N ALA A 269 -2.94 -10.18 -14.23
CA ALA A 269 -1.78 -10.78 -13.58
C ALA A 269 -1.25 -12.02 -14.33
N LEU A 270 -2.14 -12.82 -14.90
CA LEU A 270 -1.78 -13.98 -15.74
C LEU A 270 -1.06 -13.54 -17.01
N VAL A 271 -1.60 -12.52 -17.68
CA VAL A 271 -0.99 -11.92 -18.86
C VAL A 271 0.39 -11.36 -18.51
N ARG A 272 0.49 -10.67 -17.38
CA ARG A 272 1.76 -10.07 -16.93
C ARG A 272 2.84 -11.10 -16.65
N LEU A 273 2.52 -12.23 -16.03
CA LEU A 273 3.49 -13.31 -15.84
C LEU A 273 4.04 -13.85 -17.17
N ARG A 274 3.19 -13.97 -18.19
CA ARG A 274 3.60 -14.39 -19.53
C ARG A 274 4.49 -13.34 -20.22
N GLU A 275 4.15 -12.06 -20.09
CA GLU A 275 4.99 -10.96 -20.59
C GLU A 275 6.37 -10.93 -19.92
N LEU A 276 6.45 -11.35 -18.67
CA LEU A 276 7.72 -11.51 -17.94
C LEU A 276 8.51 -12.76 -18.39
N GLY A 277 7.99 -13.53 -19.36
CA GLY A 277 8.65 -14.69 -19.92
C GLY A 277 8.41 -16.00 -19.18
N VAL A 278 7.44 -16.05 -18.27
CA VAL A 278 7.10 -17.30 -17.58
C VAL A 278 6.29 -18.20 -18.52
N GLU A 279 6.72 -19.44 -18.63
CA GLU A 279 6.06 -20.43 -19.47
C GLU A 279 4.65 -20.76 -18.98
N PRO A 280 3.65 -20.88 -19.89
CA PRO A 280 2.26 -21.14 -19.53
C PRO A 280 2.07 -22.38 -18.67
N TYR A 281 2.79 -23.46 -18.91
CA TYR A 281 2.70 -24.70 -18.13
C TYR A 281 3.10 -24.49 -16.67
N LEU A 282 4.12 -23.62 -16.42
CA LEU A 282 4.60 -23.35 -15.07
C LEU A 282 3.57 -22.52 -14.29
N ILE A 283 2.95 -21.51 -14.95
CA ILE A 283 1.85 -20.74 -14.37
C ILE A 283 0.68 -21.68 -14.03
N ALA A 284 0.26 -22.53 -14.96
CA ALA A 284 -0.85 -23.47 -14.79
C ALA A 284 -0.61 -24.46 -13.64
N ALA A 285 0.63 -24.96 -13.52
CA ALA A 285 0.99 -25.92 -12.48
C ALA A 285 1.03 -25.30 -11.08
N THR A 286 1.47 -24.04 -10.96
CA THR A 286 1.82 -23.45 -9.67
C THR A 286 0.82 -22.43 -9.14
N LEU A 287 0.18 -21.65 -10.00
CA LEU A 287 -0.74 -20.58 -9.56
C LEU A 287 -2.02 -21.18 -8.95
N ARG A 288 -2.36 -20.75 -7.73
CA ARG A 288 -3.58 -21.15 -7.01
C ARG A 288 -4.64 -20.08 -7.02
N GLY A 289 -4.25 -18.81 -6.91
CA GLY A 289 -5.19 -17.72 -6.93
C GLY A 289 -4.54 -16.36 -7.14
N VAL A 290 -5.35 -15.43 -7.60
CA VAL A 290 -4.99 -14.01 -7.76
C VAL A 290 -6.05 -13.15 -7.08
N LEU A 291 -5.60 -12.25 -6.23
CA LEU A 291 -6.42 -11.28 -5.53
C LEU A 291 -6.21 -9.91 -6.14
N ALA A 292 -7.17 -9.39 -6.89
CA ALA A 292 -7.16 -7.99 -7.30
C ALA A 292 -7.79 -7.12 -6.21
N GLN A 293 -7.15 -5.99 -5.91
CA GLN A 293 -7.51 -5.18 -4.75
C GLN A 293 -7.46 -3.69 -5.03
N ARG A 294 -8.45 -2.97 -4.46
CA ARG A 294 -8.47 -1.50 -4.37
C ARG A 294 -8.85 -1.09 -2.95
N LEU A 295 -8.51 0.14 -2.59
CA LEU A 295 -9.01 0.80 -1.39
C LEU A 295 -9.88 1.97 -1.79
N VAL A 296 -11.11 2.01 -1.27
CA VAL A 296 -12.05 3.13 -1.38
C VAL A 296 -12.23 3.78 -0.02
N ARG A 297 -12.47 5.10 0.00
CA ARG A 297 -12.73 5.81 1.24
C ARG A 297 -14.12 5.44 1.77
N ARG A 298 -14.20 5.23 3.07
CA ARG A 298 -15.47 5.05 3.77
C ARG A 298 -16.18 6.37 3.95
N LEU A 299 -17.49 6.36 3.86
CA LEU A 299 -18.31 7.48 4.26
C LEU A 299 -18.11 7.81 5.75
N CYS A 300 -18.11 9.10 6.04
CA CYS A 300 -18.08 9.57 7.42
C CYS A 300 -19.39 9.18 8.13
N PRO A 301 -19.32 8.45 9.24
CA PRO A 301 -20.53 7.99 9.95
C PRO A 301 -21.36 9.13 10.53
N VAL A 302 -20.77 10.32 10.70
CA VAL A 302 -21.45 11.50 11.29
C VAL A 302 -22.27 12.26 10.25
N CYS A 303 -21.80 12.35 8.99
CA CYS A 303 -22.44 13.21 7.98
C CYS A 303 -22.85 12.48 6.69
N ALA A 304 -22.75 11.16 6.65
CA ALA A 304 -23.25 10.39 5.53
C ALA A 304 -24.72 10.73 5.24
N GLY A 305 -25.03 10.93 3.97
CA GLY A 305 -26.37 11.17 3.48
C GLY A 305 -26.72 10.25 2.32
N THR A 306 -27.87 10.47 1.72
CA THR A 306 -28.30 9.81 0.49
C THR A 306 -28.80 10.83 -0.52
N ARG A 307 -28.71 10.48 -1.80
CA ARG A 307 -29.33 11.19 -2.93
C ARG A 307 -30.06 10.21 -3.84
N PRO A 308 -30.98 10.67 -4.69
CA PRO A 308 -31.56 9.83 -5.74
C PRO A 308 -30.49 9.20 -6.61
N ALA A 309 -30.66 7.91 -6.91
CA ALA A 309 -29.77 7.20 -7.83
C ALA A 309 -30.09 7.59 -9.28
N THR A 310 -29.06 7.70 -10.12
CA THR A 310 -29.25 7.72 -11.57
C THR A 310 -29.75 6.36 -12.05
N PRO A 311 -30.32 6.23 -13.26
CA PRO A 311 -30.72 4.94 -13.80
C PRO A 311 -29.59 3.92 -13.86
N ALA A 312 -28.37 4.36 -14.18
CA ALA A 312 -27.19 3.51 -14.21
C ALA A 312 -26.79 3.03 -12.81
N GLU A 313 -26.75 3.92 -11.82
CA GLU A 313 -26.46 3.57 -10.42
C GLU A 313 -27.51 2.61 -9.86
N ALA A 314 -28.79 2.86 -10.14
CA ALA A 314 -29.89 1.98 -9.72
C ALA A 314 -29.76 0.58 -10.34
N ALA A 315 -29.32 0.48 -11.59
CA ALA A 315 -29.08 -0.81 -12.24
C ALA A 315 -27.98 -1.63 -11.56
N HIS A 316 -26.94 -0.97 -11.00
CA HIS A 316 -25.85 -1.64 -10.29
C HIS A 316 -26.16 -1.91 -8.82
N THR A 317 -26.85 -1.01 -8.14
CA THR A 317 -27.11 -1.12 -6.69
C THR A 317 -28.43 -1.80 -6.36
N GLY A 318 -29.38 -1.82 -7.30
CA GLY A 318 -30.74 -2.29 -7.07
C GLY A 318 -31.56 -1.35 -6.15
N THR A 319 -31.10 -0.11 -5.92
CA THR A 319 -31.71 0.84 -4.98
C THR A 319 -32.12 2.15 -5.67
N ALA A 320 -33.20 2.79 -5.19
CA ALA A 320 -33.64 4.09 -5.70
C ALA A 320 -32.78 5.27 -5.20
N THR A 321 -31.95 5.04 -4.19
CA THR A 321 -31.06 6.05 -3.61
C THR A 321 -29.66 5.49 -3.44
N VAL A 322 -28.64 6.35 -3.55
CA VAL A 322 -27.24 6.00 -3.30
C VAL A 322 -26.65 6.89 -2.21
N PRO A 323 -25.60 6.43 -1.53
CA PRO A 323 -24.91 7.20 -0.52
C PRO A 323 -24.28 8.48 -1.08
N GLN A 324 -24.24 9.52 -0.25
CA GLN A 324 -23.66 10.82 -0.56
C GLN A 324 -22.75 11.32 0.55
N ALA A 325 -21.54 11.76 0.21
CA ALA A 325 -20.62 12.43 1.10
C ALA A 325 -21.03 13.91 1.26
N ARG A 326 -21.29 14.36 2.50
CA ARG A 326 -21.71 15.74 2.77
C ARG A 326 -20.58 16.62 3.31
N GLY A 327 -19.75 16.08 4.17
CA GLY A 327 -18.72 16.82 4.87
C GLY A 327 -19.20 17.43 6.20
N CYS A 328 -18.36 17.32 7.23
CA CYS A 328 -18.58 17.90 8.54
C CYS A 328 -17.24 18.11 9.28
N PRO A 329 -17.21 18.78 10.43
CA PRO A 329 -15.97 18.97 11.20
C PRO A 329 -15.28 17.65 11.61
N ALA A 330 -16.04 16.56 11.83
CA ALA A 330 -15.47 15.27 12.21
C ALA A 330 -14.65 14.59 11.09
N CYS A 331 -14.87 14.96 9.84
CA CYS A 331 -14.14 14.47 8.68
C CYS A 331 -13.41 15.58 7.92
N ASP A 332 -13.15 16.71 8.56
CA ASP A 332 -12.49 17.89 7.96
C ASP A 332 -13.12 18.31 6.61
N GLY A 333 -14.46 18.26 6.54
CA GLY A 333 -15.23 18.65 5.36
C GLY A 333 -15.21 17.66 4.20
N THR A 334 -14.48 16.54 4.27
CA THR A 334 -14.30 15.60 3.15
C THR A 334 -15.50 14.67 2.92
N GLY A 335 -16.35 14.48 3.92
CA GLY A 335 -17.43 13.49 3.88
C GLY A 335 -16.98 12.03 3.99
N HIS A 336 -15.67 11.78 4.18
CA HIS A 336 -15.09 10.45 4.27
C HIS A 336 -14.20 10.31 5.50
N GLN A 337 -14.08 9.09 6.03
CA GLN A 337 -13.21 8.76 7.16
C GLN A 337 -12.75 7.30 7.10
N GLY A 338 -11.46 7.10 6.91
CA GLY A 338 -10.87 5.77 6.75
C GLY A 338 -11.14 5.14 5.38
N ARG A 339 -10.71 3.90 5.22
CA ARG A 339 -10.78 3.16 3.94
C ARG A 339 -11.33 1.75 4.15
N VAL A 340 -11.85 1.17 3.08
CA VAL A 340 -12.29 -0.23 3.03
C VAL A 340 -11.76 -0.88 1.75
N GLY A 341 -11.41 -2.18 1.86
CA GLY A 341 -10.97 -2.96 0.72
C GLY A 341 -12.12 -3.36 -0.21
N VAL A 342 -11.83 -3.31 -1.51
CA VAL A 342 -12.64 -3.91 -2.56
C VAL A 342 -11.80 -5.02 -3.18
N PHE A 343 -12.33 -6.22 -3.25
CA PHE A 343 -11.59 -7.42 -3.60
C PHE A 343 -12.27 -8.20 -4.72
N ASP A 344 -11.45 -8.69 -5.65
CA ASP A 344 -11.82 -9.70 -6.63
C ASP A 344 -10.85 -10.87 -6.50
N ILE A 345 -11.38 -12.05 -6.17
CA ILE A 345 -10.59 -13.25 -5.90
C ILE A 345 -10.80 -14.23 -7.05
N LEU A 346 -9.77 -14.44 -7.83
CA LEU A 346 -9.72 -15.41 -8.91
C LEU A 346 -9.02 -16.68 -8.43
N GLU A 347 -9.74 -17.76 -8.30
CA GLU A 347 -9.17 -19.09 -8.03
C GLU A 347 -8.87 -19.82 -9.34
N VAL A 348 -7.72 -20.49 -9.42
CA VAL A 348 -7.30 -21.21 -10.61
C VAL A 348 -7.87 -22.62 -10.59
N GLY A 349 -9.13 -22.73 -11.00
CA GLY A 349 -9.83 -24.00 -11.19
C GLY A 349 -9.39 -24.75 -12.46
N PRO A 350 -9.89 -25.99 -12.67
CA PRO A 350 -9.45 -26.84 -13.78
C PRO A 350 -9.61 -26.23 -15.18
N ALA A 351 -10.72 -25.55 -15.44
CA ALA A 351 -10.99 -24.92 -16.74
C ALA A 351 -10.01 -23.76 -17.02
N LEU A 352 -9.79 -22.88 -16.03
CA LEU A 352 -8.86 -21.77 -16.17
C LEU A 352 -7.42 -22.29 -16.30
N ARG A 353 -7.04 -23.33 -15.55
CA ARG A 353 -5.73 -23.97 -15.63
C ARG A 353 -5.46 -24.51 -17.04
N ALA A 354 -6.41 -25.25 -17.64
CA ALA A 354 -6.27 -25.76 -18.99
C ALA A 354 -6.14 -24.63 -20.02
N ALA A 355 -6.89 -23.53 -19.86
CA ALA A 355 -6.79 -22.38 -20.74
C ALA A 355 -5.44 -21.65 -20.60
N ILE A 356 -4.90 -21.53 -19.38
CA ILE A 356 -3.56 -20.97 -19.13
C ILE A 356 -2.50 -21.82 -19.81
N GLU A 357 -2.55 -23.16 -19.62
CA GLU A 357 -1.60 -24.12 -20.22
C GLU A 357 -1.63 -24.08 -21.75
N ALA A 358 -2.81 -23.92 -22.33
CA ALA A 358 -2.98 -23.73 -23.77
C ALA A 358 -2.49 -22.35 -24.29
N GLY A 359 -2.00 -21.47 -23.43
CA GLY A 359 -1.56 -20.15 -23.82
C GLY A 359 -2.67 -19.20 -24.24
N ALA A 360 -3.91 -19.40 -23.74
CA ALA A 360 -5.09 -18.60 -24.12
C ALA A 360 -4.88 -17.10 -23.84
N GLY A 361 -5.40 -16.24 -24.71
CA GLY A 361 -5.43 -14.79 -24.52
C GLY A 361 -6.42 -14.37 -23.43
N GLU A 362 -6.34 -13.11 -22.98
CA GLU A 362 -7.15 -12.57 -21.86
C GLU A 362 -8.66 -12.78 -22.07
N VAL A 363 -9.18 -12.56 -23.28
CA VAL A 363 -10.60 -12.75 -23.62
C VAL A 363 -11.04 -14.21 -23.43
N ALA A 364 -10.21 -15.17 -23.85
CA ALA A 364 -10.50 -16.59 -23.69
C ALA A 364 -10.37 -17.02 -22.22
N LEU A 365 -9.41 -16.47 -21.47
CA LEU A 365 -9.30 -16.68 -20.03
C LEU A 365 -10.55 -16.14 -19.29
N ALA A 366 -11.03 -14.95 -19.67
CA ALA A 366 -12.24 -14.37 -19.08
C ALA A 366 -13.48 -15.25 -19.31
N ALA A 367 -13.60 -15.88 -20.48
CA ALA A 367 -14.71 -16.79 -20.78
C ALA A 367 -14.74 -18.03 -19.86
N THR A 368 -13.56 -18.52 -19.38
CA THR A 368 -13.49 -19.70 -18.48
C THR A 368 -13.96 -19.41 -17.06
N VAL A 369 -13.99 -18.14 -16.66
CA VAL A 369 -14.37 -17.70 -15.31
C VAL A 369 -15.75 -17.03 -15.27
N GLY A 370 -16.60 -17.31 -16.28
CA GLY A 370 -18.00 -16.87 -16.30
C GLY A 370 -18.18 -15.36 -16.44
N GLY A 371 -17.28 -14.69 -17.15
CA GLY A 371 -17.32 -13.23 -17.33
C GLY A 371 -16.79 -12.43 -16.14
N ALA A 372 -16.05 -13.06 -15.25
CA ALA A 372 -15.46 -12.48 -14.03
C ALA A 372 -14.41 -11.38 -14.29
N GLY A 373 -14.33 -10.84 -15.49
CA GLY A 373 -13.59 -9.59 -15.76
C GLY A 373 -14.16 -8.37 -15.03
N ASN A 374 -15.34 -8.50 -14.42
CA ASN A 374 -16.05 -7.44 -13.69
C ASN A 374 -16.09 -7.68 -12.16
N GLY A 375 -15.40 -8.68 -11.62
CA GLY A 375 -15.49 -9.03 -10.20
C GLY A 375 -15.16 -7.87 -9.28
N LEU A 376 -14.11 -7.10 -9.58
CA LEU A 376 -13.73 -5.92 -8.80
C LEU A 376 -14.80 -4.81 -8.88
N MET A 377 -15.41 -4.61 -10.04
CA MET A 377 -16.48 -3.63 -10.25
C MET A 377 -17.76 -4.02 -9.49
N ALA A 378 -18.16 -5.29 -9.58
CA ALA A 378 -19.32 -5.80 -8.84
C ALA A 378 -19.11 -5.68 -7.33
N ALA A 379 -17.92 -6.06 -6.83
CA ALA A 379 -17.54 -5.90 -5.42
C ALA A 379 -17.55 -4.43 -4.98
N ALA A 380 -17.13 -3.51 -5.83
CA ALA A 380 -17.16 -2.08 -5.56
C ALA A 380 -18.60 -1.54 -5.43
N TRP A 381 -19.48 -1.89 -6.36
CA TRP A 381 -20.88 -1.51 -6.31
C TRP A 381 -21.63 -2.11 -5.11
N ALA A 382 -21.24 -3.31 -4.67
CA ALA A 382 -21.77 -3.89 -3.44
C ALA A 382 -21.44 -3.01 -2.21
N ARG A 383 -20.27 -2.34 -2.18
CA ARG A 383 -19.93 -1.37 -1.12
C ARG A 383 -20.82 -0.12 -1.15
N VAL A 384 -21.18 0.35 -2.34
CA VAL A 384 -22.14 1.45 -2.48
C VAL A 384 -23.51 1.03 -1.99
N ALA A 385 -24.00 -0.13 -2.41
CA ALA A 385 -25.29 -0.67 -1.98
C ALA A 385 -25.36 -0.88 -0.46
N ALA A 386 -24.24 -1.25 0.17
CA ALA A 386 -24.10 -1.38 1.62
C ALA A 386 -23.98 -0.03 2.36
N GLY A 387 -23.91 1.11 1.65
CA GLY A 387 -23.78 2.42 2.28
C GLY A 387 -22.37 2.76 2.78
N GLU A 388 -21.35 1.98 2.41
CA GLU A 388 -19.99 2.15 2.92
C GLU A 388 -19.17 3.21 2.19
N THR A 389 -19.49 3.48 0.92
CA THR A 389 -18.79 4.44 0.05
C THR A 389 -19.77 5.05 -0.96
N THR A 390 -19.28 5.89 -1.86
CA THR A 390 -20.12 6.60 -2.85
C THR A 390 -19.76 6.21 -4.28
N PRO A 391 -20.69 6.38 -5.25
CA PRO A 391 -20.39 6.19 -6.67
C PRO A 391 -19.23 7.06 -7.17
N GLU A 392 -19.13 8.31 -6.69
CA GLU A 392 -18.07 9.24 -7.06
C GLU A 392 -16.69 8.74 -6.60
N GLU A 393 -16.62 8.11 -5.42
CA GLU A 393 -15.40 7.50 -4.94
C GLU A 393 -14.99 6.29 -5.78
N LEU A 394 -15.96 5.48 -6.21
CA LEU A 394 -15.67 4.39 -7.15
C LEU A 394 -15.10 4.92 -8.47
N ALA A 395 -15.70 5.95 -9.04
CA ALA A 395 -15.19 6.58 -10.27
C ALA A 395 -13.77 7.14 -10.09
N ARG A 396 -13.46 7.67 -8.92
CA ARG A 396 -12.11 8.15 -8.60
C ARG A 396 -11.07 7.01 -8.58
N VAL A 397 -11.43 5.85 -8.05
CA VAL A 397 -10.51 4.74 -7.79
C VAL A 397 -10.43 3.74 -8.96
N LEU A 398 -11.56 3.47 -9.62
CA LEU A 398 -11.66 2.46 -10.68
C LEU A 398 -11.54 3.05 -12.10
N GLY A 399 -11.61 4.38 -12.24
CA GLY A 399 -11.24 5.07 -13.49
C GLY A 399 -12.41 5.41 -14.43
N ALA A 400 -12.04 5.67 -15.70
CA ALA A 400 -12.91 6.30 -16.69
C ALA A 400 -14.11 5.47 -17.10
N ASP A 401 -14.03 4.15 -17.04
CA ASP A 401 -15.14 3.26 -17.42
C ASP A 401 -16.37 3.47 -16.52
N LEU A 402 -16.15 3.89 -15.29
CA LEU A 402 -17.22 4.25 -14.37
C LEU A 402 -17.72 5.69 -14.56
N LYS A 403 -16.84 6.62 -14.98
CA LYS A 403 -17.24 8.03 -15.22
C LYS A 403 -18.25 8.17 -16.34
N ALA A 404 -18.28 7.23 -17.28
CA ALA A 404 -19.27 7.19 -18.35
C ALA A 404 -20.64 6.66 -17.89
N LEU A 405 -20.71 6.05 -16.69
CA LEU A 405 -21.91 5.48 -16.09
C LEU A 405 -22.53 6.39 -15.00
N LEU A 406 -21.80 7.41 -14.53
CA LEU A 406 -22.27 8.44 -13.58
C LEU A 406 -22.82 9.67 -14.32
#